data_65a9e4be9482c973f5c6ec3460641c24
#
_entry.id   65a9e4be9482c973f5c6ec3460641c24
#
_cell.length_a   1.000
_cell.length_b   1.000
_cell.length_c   1.000
_cell.angle_alpha   90.00
_cell.angle_beta   90.00
_cell.angle_gamma   90.00
#
_symmetry.space_group_name_H-M   'P 1'
#
loop_
_entity.id
_entity.type
_entity.pdbx_description
1 polymer ?
#
loop_
_entity_poly.entity_id
_entity_poly.type
_entity_poly.pdbx_seq_one_letter_code
_entity_poly.pdbx_strand_id
1 'polypeptide(L)'
;MKTDVIIIGAGPGGYETAHYAATRGLSVTIFEAGELGGTCLNRGCIPTKTLCKNADVLNHLKEAAEFGINDVAFSIDFAKMIERKNNVVAQLREGVAMALKHPNITLVQGEAVITSAKSVDCNGESYECDNMIIATGSKPKFLPVEGADLPCVLTSDEILDLETLPKSLCVIGGGVIGLEFASIFNSLGVEVSVVEFCKEVLPNFDGDVAKRLRQSLAKKGVAMNVGAGVTAIADNGDGTATVKYEQKGKQLEVLCEKVLMAVGRAPRLPQGLDAAGVDHSPRGIVVDDNMRTNVDGVYAIGDVNARCMLAHAATFQGKRAVNAILGETDNIRLDIMPSAVFTTPEVSMVGVTDSYCKENGIEMMVKKAFFRANGKAVAMNETDGILKLVVSATDGKILGCHILGPHAADLIQEVVALMNKNATVDELKDIIHAHPTLGEVVLTAAM
;
A
#
# COMPACT_ATOMS: atom_id res chain seq x y z
N MET A 1 -23.98 -27.18 0.38
CA MET A 1 -24.28 -26.37 -0.83
C MET A 1 -23.11 -26.49 -1.78
N LYS A 2 -23.32 -26.60 -3.11
CA LYS A 2 -22.22 -26.70 -4.10
C LYS A 2 -22.26 -25.48 -5.04
N THR A 3 -21.08 -24.86 -5.31
CA THR A 3 -20.90 -23.73 -6.22
C THR A 3 -19.69 -23.97 -7.15
N ASP A 4 -19.58 -23.23 -8.23
CA ASP A 4 -18.42 -23.33 -9.13
C ASP A 4 -17.14 -22.83 -8.45
N VAL A 5 -17.26 -21.75 -7.65
CA VAL A 5 -16.11 -21.13 -6.99
C VAL A 5 -16.44 -20.78 -5.53
N ILE A 6 -15.59 -21.22 -4.60
CA ILE A 6 -15.52 -20.69 -3.24
C ILE A 6 -14.41 -19.64 -3.16
N ILE A 7 -14.68 -18.50 -2.52
CA ILE A 7 -13.69 -17.46 -2.23
C ILE A 7 -13.63 -17.24 -0.72
N ILE A 8 -12.42 -17.32 -0.13
CA ILE A 8 -12.20 -17.13 1.31
C ILE A 8 -11.58 -15.76 1.56
N GLY A 9 -12.34 -14.83 2.11
CA GLY A 9 -11.99 -13.44 2.38
C GLY A 9 -12.63 -12.48 1.38
N ALA A 10 -13.28 -11.42 1.88
CA ALA A 10 -13.94 -10.36 1.10
C ALA A 10 -13.17 -9.02 1.14
N GLY A 11 -11.82 -9.07 1.15
CA GLY A 11 -10.97 -7.94 0.84
C GLY A 11 -11.02 -7.58 -0.66
N PRO A 12 -10.24 -6.56 -1.13
CA PRO A 12 -10.27 -6.12 -2.54
C PRO A 12 -10.06 -7.25 -3.54
N GLY A 13 -9.14 -8.17 -3.27
CA GLY A 13 -8.97 -9.37 -4.09
C GLY A 13 -10.21 -10.24 -4.12
N GLY A 14 -10.84 -10.50 -2.96
CA GLY A 14 -11.98 -11.42 -2.86
C GLY A 14 -13.28 -10.86 -3.44
N TYR A 15 -13.74 -9.68 -3.02
CA TYR A 15 -15.03 -9.16 -3.47
C TYR A 15 -15.02 -8.78 -4.96
N GLU A 16 -13.93 -8.21 -5.46
CA GLU A 16 -13.77 -7.89 -6.89
C GLU A 16 -13.73 -9.17 -7.74
N THR A 17 -13.03 -10.20 -7.24
CA THR A 17 -12.98 -11.51 -7.91
C THR A 17 -14.33 -12.19 -7.90
N ALA A 18 -15.09 -12.14 -6.80
CA ALA A 18 -16.43 -12.69 -6.71
C ALA A 18 -17.37 -12.03 -7.74
N HIS A 19 -17.34 -10.70 -7.80
CA HIS A 19 -18.12 -9.95 -8.78
C HIS A 19 -17.72 -10.30 -10.22
N TYR A 20 -16.41 -10.32 -10.51
CA TYR A 20 -15.90 -10.69 -11.84
C TYR A 20 -16.30 -12.11 -12.24
N ALA A 21 -16.13 -13.10 -11.37
CA ALA A 21 -16.54 -14.48 -11.63
C ALA A 21 -18.06 -14.61 -11.88
N ALA A 22 -18.88 -13.93 -11.07
CA ALA A 22 -20.32 -13.92 -11.19
C ALA A 22 -20.80 -13.29 -12.51
N THR A 23 -20.19 -12.20 -12.97
CA THR A 23 -20.48 -11.56 -14.27
C THR A 23 -20.06 -12.44 -15.46
N ARG A 24 -19.14 -13.40 -15.23
CA ARG A 24 -18.75 -14.42 -16.20
C ARG A 24 -19.61 -15.68 -16.15
N GLY A 25 -20.69 -15.67 -15.34
CA GLY A 25 -21.69 -16.73 -15.25
C GLY A 25 -21.39 -17.82 -14.21
N LEU A 26 -20.30 -17.71 -13.44
CA LEU A 26 -19.99 -18.66 -12.38
C LEU A 26 -20.84 -18.40 -11.14
N SER A 27 -21.26 -19.47 -10.46
CA SER A 27 -21.84 -19.40 -9.12
C SER A 27 -20.72 -19.29 -8.08
N VAL A 28 -20.83 -18.33 -7.17
CA VAL A 28 -19.77 -18.01 -6.20
C VAL A 28 -20.34 -18.05 -4.78
N THR A 29 -19.64 -18.74 -3.87
CA THR A 29 -19.84 -18.54 -2.43
C THR A 29 -18.61 -17.84 -1.87
N ILE A 30 -18.80 -16.67 -1.28
CA ILE A 30 -17.73 -15.88 -0.66
C ILE A 30 -17.91 -15.81 0.85
N PHE A 31 -16.83 -16.07 1.58
CA PHE A 31 -16.78 -16.06 3.04
C PHE A 31 -16.04 -14.86 3.57
N GLU A 32 -16.58 -14.19 4.62
CA GLU A 32 -15.90 -13.11 5.32
C GLU A 32 -16.07 -13.27 6.83
N ALA A 33 -14.94 -13.32 7.54
CA ALA A 33 -14.94 -13.48 9.00
C ALA A 33 -15.16 -12.16 9.74
N GLY A 34 -14.82 -11.06 9.12
CA GLY A 34 -14.91 -9.71 9.71
C GLY A 34 -15.82 -8.79 8.90
N GLU A 35 -15.31 -7.63 8.54
CA GLU A 35 -16.05 -6.62 7.79
C GLU A 35 -15.71 -6.66 6.30
N LEU A 36 -16.73 -6.50 5.45
CA LEU A 36 -16.58 -6.43 4.00
C LEU A 36 -15.59 -5.34 3.58
N GLY A 37 -14.77 -5.64 2.55
CA GLY A 37 -13.75 -4.73 2.05
C GLY A 37 -12.36 -4.98 2.64
N GLY A 38 -12.23 -5.86 3.64
CA GLY A 38 -10.95 -6.30 4.21
C GLY A 38 -10.08 -5.17 4.76
N THR A 39 -8.77 -5.40 4.83
CA THR A 39 -7.80 -4.43 5.38
C THR A 39 -7.81 -3.09 4.66
N CYS A 40 -7.77 -3.09 3.34
CA CYS A 40 -7.63 -1.85 2.55
C CYS A 40 -8.76 -0.86 2.84
N LEU A 41 -10.00 -1.32 2.85
CA LEU A 41 -11.17 -0.46 3.03
C LEU A 41 -11.37 -0.07 4.50
N ASN A 42 -11.18 -1.00 5.44
CA ASN A 42 -11.58 -0.78 6.83
C ASN A 42 -10.46 -0.22 7.70
N ARG A 43 -9.18 -0.62 7.47
CA ARG A 43 -8.05 -0.31 8.35
C ARG A 43 -6.71 -0.17 7.59
N GLY A 44 -6.77 0.28 6.34
CA GLY A 44 -5.60 0.47 5.48
C GLY A 44 -5.72 1.65 4.56
N CYS A 45 -5.86 1.40 3.26
CA CYS A 45 -5.80 2.43 2.22
C CYS A 45 -6.80 3.58 2.44
N ILE A 46 -8.07 3.27 2.58
CA ILE A 46 -9.15 4.28 2.61
C ILE A 46 -9.09 5.16 3.86
N PRO A 47 -9.07 4.61 5.09
CA PRO A 47 -8.98 5.45 6.28
C PRO A 47 -7.69 6.27 6.31
N THR A 48 -6.54 5.71 5.92
CA THR A 48 -5.27 6.45 5.86
C THR A 48 -5.35 7.60 4.86
N LYS A 49 -5.83 7.38 3.63
CA LYS A 49 -5.96 8.43 2.60
C LYS A 49 -6.97 9.51 2.98
N THR A 50 -7.98 9.13 3.78
CA THR A 50 -8.90 10.11 4.38
C THR A 50 -8.17 11.05 5.35
N LEU A 51 -7.27 10.51 6.18
CA LEU A 51 -6.42 11.32 7.09
C LEU A 51 -5.33 12.09 6.32
N CYS A 52 -4.76 11.53 5.24
CA CYS A 52 -3.85 12.27 4.35
C CYS A 52 -4.51 13.54 3.82
N LYS A 53 -5.79 13.48 3.43
CA LYS A 53 -6.51 14.68 2.97
C LYS A 53 -6.72 15.70 4.08
N ASN A 54 -6.92 15.28 5.33
CA ASN A 54 -6.96 16.19 6.46
C ASN A 54 -5.60 16.90 6.66
N ALA A 55 -4.49 16.14 6.58
CA ALA A 55 -3.13 16.68 6.66
C ALA A 55 -2.84 17.67 5.53
N ASP A 56 -3.26 17.36 4.30
CA ASP A 56 -3.14 18.22 3.12
C ASP A 56 -3.86 19.58 3.34
N VAL A 57 -5.11 19.57 3.80
CA VAL A 57 -5.85 20.79 4.12
C VAL A 57 -5.14 21.62 5.18
N LEU A 58 -4.59 20.97 6.23
CA LEU A 58 -3.84 21.69 7.27
C LEU A 58 -2.54 22.32 6.75
N ASN A 59 -1.82 21.62 5.86
CA ASN A 59 -0.62 22.16 5.25
C ASN A 59 -0.95 23.41 4.42
N HIS A 60 -2.00 23.39 3.60
CA HIS A 60 -2.46 24.57 2.87
C HIS A 60 -2.83 25.74 3.78
N LEU A 61 -3.49 25.49 4.94
CA LEU A 61 -3.79 26.54 5.90
C LEU A 61 -2.53 27.14 6.53
N LYS A 62 -1.53 26.31 6.82
CA LYS A 62 -0.22 26.77 7.36
C LYS A 62 0.57 27.61 6.34
N GLU A 63 0.44 27.31 5.07
CA GLU A 63 1.16 27.95 3.95
C GLU A 63 0.36 29.12 3.33
N ALA A 64 -0.84 29.41 3.83
CA ALA A 64 -1.78 30.38 3.24
C ALA A 64 -1.17 31.80 3.06
N ALA A 65 -0.26 32.21 3.92
CA ALA A 65 0.42 33.52 3.81
C ALA A 65 1.27 33.66 2.53
N GLU A 66 1.79 32.56 2.00
CA GLU A 66 2.53 32.55 0.74
C GLU A 66 1.64 32.89 -0.48
N PHE A 67 0.31 32.67 -0.30
CA PHE A 67 -0.72 33.01 -1.31
C PHE A 67 -1.41 34.34 -1.01
N GLY A 68 -0.88 35.15 -0.07
CA GLY A 68 -1.45 36.44 0.32
C GLY A 68 -2.67 36.35 1.24
N ILE A 69 -2.94 35.18 1.83
CA ILE A 69 -4.03 34.96 2.78
C ILE A 69 -3.42 34.97 4.19
N ASN A 70 -3.54 36.11 4.88
CA ASN A 70 -2.93 36.36 6.17
C ASN A 70 -3.93 36.12 7.31
N ASP A 71 -3.42 36.05 8.54
CA ASP A 71 -4.18 35.96 9.80
C ASP A 71 -5.10 34.73 9.86
N VAL A 72 -4.69 33.61 9.24
CA VAL A 72 -5.43 32.34 9.28
C VAL A 72 -5.33 31.75 10.68
N ALA A 73 -6.45 31.70 11.39
CA ALA A 73 -6.58 31.01 12.67
C ALA A 73 -7.42 29.75 12.52
N PHE A 74 -6.94 28.64 13.07
CA PHE A 74 -7.68 27.38 13.07
C PHE A 74 -7.41 26.57 14.32
N SER A 75 -8.32 25.63 14.61
CA SER A 75 -8.13 24.62 15.65
C SER A 75 -8.38 23.24 15.04
N ILE A 76 -7.76 22.21 15.61
CA ILE A 76 -7.92 20.83 15.17
C ILE A 76 -8.95 20.16 16.08
N ASP A 77 -10.04 19.70 15.49
CA ASP A 77 -11.00 18.78 16.11
C ASP A 77 -10.69 17.37 15.63
N PHE A 78 -9.83 16.65 16.37
CA PHE A 78 -9.36 15.32 16.00
C PHE A 78 -10.51 14.30 16.00
N ALA A 79 -11.44 14.40 16.97
CA ALA A 79 -12.59 13.51 17.02
C ALA A 79 -13.44 13.58 15.74
N LYS A 80 -13.65 14.80 15.23
CA LYS A 80 -14.38 15.02 13.96
C LYS A 80 -13.61 14.50 12.74
N MET A 81 -12.26 14.52 12.77
CA MET A 81 -11.47 13.90 11.71
C MET A 81 -11.64 12.38 11.70
N ILE A 82 -11.66 11.74 12.88
CA ILE A 82 -11.91 10.30 13.02
C ILE A 82 -13.35 9.96 12.61
N GLU A 83 -14.34 10.73 13.03
CA GLU A 83 -15.73 10.56 12.58
C GLU A 83 -15.86 10.64 11.04
N ARG A 84 -15.24 11.65 10.41
CA ARG A 84 -15.21 11.77 8.95
C ARG A 84 -14.58 10.53 8.29
N LYS A 85 -13.45 10.04 8.81
CA LYS A 85 -12.80 8.81 8.36
C LYS A 85 -13.76 7.62 8.44
N ASN A 86 -14.44 7.45 9.57
CA ASN A 86 -15.39 6.36 9.79
C ASN A 86 -16.58 6.43 8.81
N ASN A 87 -17.11 7.63 8.55
CA ASN A 87 -18.21 7.83 7.60
C ASN A 87 -17.80 7.47 6.15
N VAL A 88 -16.59 7.82 5.73
CA VAL A 88 -16.05 7.43 4.41
C VAL A 88 -15.92 5.91 4.29
N VAL A 89 -15.39 5.26 5.32
CA VAL A 89 -15.27 3.79 5.37
C VAL A 89 -16.66 3.14 5.31
N ALA A 90 -17.62 3.60 6.11
CA ALA A 90 -18.97 3.07 6.14
C ALA A 90 -19.65 3.16 4.77
N GLN A 91 -19.58 4.33 4.13
CA GLN A 91 -20.16 4.55 2.80
C GLN A 91 -19.59 3.58 1.74
N LEU A 92 -18.27 3.36 1.75
CA LEU A 92 -17.64 2.47 0.78
C LEU A 92 -17.91 0.99 1.10
N ARG A 93 -18.07 0.63 2.39
CA ARG A 93 -18.48 -0.71 2.80
C ARG A 93 -19.87 -1.06 2.30
N GLU A 94 -20.82 -0.10 2.33
CA GLU A 94 -22.14 -0.28 1.72
C GLU A 94 -22.03 -0.54 0.22
N GLY A 95 -21.13 0.14 -0.49
CA GLY A 95 -20.86 -0.10 -1.91
C GLY A 95 -20.38 -1.54 -2.18
N VAL A 96 -19.49 -2.06 -1.36
CA VAL A 96 -19.04 -3.47 -1.45
C VAL A 96 -20.21 -4.43 -1.19
N ALA A 97 -21.01 -4.16 -0.14
CA ALA A 97 -22.18 -4.98 0.16
C ALA A 97 -23.20 -4.99 -1.00
N MET A 98 -23.36 -3.86 -1.70
CA MET A 98 -24.22 -3.78 -2.90
C MET A 98 -23.62 -4.59 -4.07
N ALA A 99 -22.32 -4.52 -4.32
CA ALA A 99 -21.67 -5.27 -5.39
C ALA A 99 -21.79 -6.81 -5.18
N LEU A 100 -21.83 -7.25 -3.92
CA LEU A 100 -22.01 -8.66 -3.56
C LEU A 100 -23.48 -9.14 -3.61
N LYS A 101 -24.47 -8.26 -3.87
CA LYS A 101 -25.89 -8.65 -4.07
C LYS A 101 -26.19 -9.21 -5.48
N HIS A 102 -25.15 -9.63 -6.22
CA HIS A 102 -25.34 -10.26 -7.54
C HIS A 102 -26.04 -11.62 -7.37
N PRO A 103 -26.99 -12.01 -8.29
CA PRO A 103 -27.74 -13.27 -8.19
C PRO A 103 -26.87 -14.52 -8.09
N ASN A 104 -25.69 -14.52 -8.69
CA ASN A 104 -24.75 -15.64 -8.68
C ASN A 104 -23.78 -15.60 -7.48
N ILE A 105 -23.94 -14.69 -6.52
CA ILE A 105 -23.07 -14.59 -5.34
C ILE A 105 -23.86 -14.91 -4.09
N THR A 106 -23.35 -15.87 -3.30
CA THR A 106 -23.81 -16.14 -1.95
C THR A 106 -22.73 -15.63 -0.98
N LEU A 107 -23.05 -14.62 -0.17
CA LEU A 107 -22.18 -14.13 0.89
C LEU A 107 -22.49 -14.89 2.19
N VAL A 108 -21.46 -15.48 2.79
CA VAL A 108 -21.53 -16.16 4.09
C VAL A 108 -20.65 -15.41 5.08
N GLN A 109 -21.28 -14.90 6.14
CA GLN A 109 -20.56 -14.25 7.23
C GLN A 109 -20.07 -15.31 8.22
N GLY A 110 -18.76 -15.42 8.39
CA GLY A 110 -18.13 -16.37 9.30
C GLY A 110 -16.71 -16.75 8.88
N GLU A 111 -15.98 -17.36 9.81
CA GLU A 111 -14.65 -17.90 9.55
C GLU A 111 -14.74 -19.23 8.82
N ALA A 112 -14.23 -19.30 7.60
CA ALA A 112 -14.20 -20.51 6.79
C ALA A 112 -12.97 -21.35 7.14
N VAL A 113 -13.18 -22.64 7.40
CA VAL A 113 -12.14 -23.64 7.64
C VAL A 113 -12.07 -24.58 6.46
N ILE A 114 -10.91 -24.70 5.82
CA ILE A 114 -10.71 -25.58 4.67
C ILE A 114 -10.68 -27.03 5.17
N THR A 115 -11.58 -27.88 4.65
CA THR A 115 -11.67 -29.29 5.00
C THR A 115 -11.10 -30.21 3.94
N SER A 116 -11.06 -29.75 2.67
CA SER A 116 -10.40 -30.42 1.56
C SER A 116 -10.10 -29.42 0.44
N ALA A 117 -9.47 -29.85 -0.65
CA ALA A 117 -9.26 -29.04 -1.84
C ALA A 117 -10.56 -28.47 -2.47
N LYS A 118 -11.72 -29.04 -2.12
CA LYS A 118 -13.03 -28.71 -2.71
C LYS A 118 -14.12 -28.45 -1.70
N SER A 119 -13.78 -28.31 -0.40
CA SER A 119 -14.77 -28.07 0.65
C SER A 119 -14.23 -27.17 1.76
N VAL A 120 -15.15 -26.39 2.32
CA VAL A 120 -14.95 -25.57 3.52
C VAL A 120 -16.12 -25.72 4.45
N ASP A 121 -15.85 -25.66 5.75
CA ASP A 121 -16.87 -25.58 6.79
C ASP A 121 -16.93 -24.16 7.34
N CYS A 122 -18.15 -23.67 7.56
CA CYS A 122 -18.39 -22.37 8.19
C CYS A 122 -19.69 -22.44 9.00
N ASN A 123 -19.67 -21.97 10.25
CA ASN A 123 -20.83 -21.93 11.15
C ASN A 123 -21.53 -23.32 11.32
N GLY A 124 -20.80 -24.41 11.21
CA GLY A 124 -21.33 -25.79 11.35
C GLY A 124 -21.97 -26.31 10.04
N GLU A 125 -21.92 -25.59 8.96
CA GLU A 125 -22.37 -26.03 7.63
C GLU A 125 -21.19 -26.29 6.72
N SER A 126 -21.33 -27.29 5.80
CA SER A 126 -20.32 -27.65 4.81
C SER A 126 -20.71 -27.14 3.42
N TYR A 127 -19.72 -26.56 2.72
CA TYR A 127 -19.85 -25.98 1.39
C TYR A 127 -18.86 -26.66 0.45
N GLU A 128 -19.31 -27.01 -0.76
CA GLU A 128 -18.50 -27.66 -1.76
C GLU A 128 -18.32 -26.78 -2.99
N CYS A 129 -17.20 -26.91 -3.69
CA CYS A 129 -16.90 -26.18 -4.92
C CYS A 129 -16.15 -27.03 -5.93
N ASP A 130 -16.14 -26.55 -7.17
CA ASP A 130 -15.25 -27.07 -8.18
C ASP A 130 -13.86 -26.40 -8.14
N ASN A 131 -13.80 -25.12 -7.72
CA ASN A 131 -12.58 -24.36 -7.54
C ASN A 131 -12.61 -23.53 -6.24
N MET A 132 -11.45 -23.31 -5.63
CA MET A 132 -11.29 -22.51 -4.41
C MET A 132 -10.27 -21.39 -4.64
N ILE A 133 -10.60 -20.16 -4.23
CA ILE A 133 -9.69 -19.01 -4.26
C ILE A 133 -9.47 -18.52 -2.83
N ILE A 134 -8.24 -18.59 -2.37
CA ILE A 134 -7.83 -18.15 -1.03
C ILE A 134 -7.40 -16.67 -1.13
N ALA A 135 -8.13 -15.77 -0.46
CA ALA A 135 -7.94 -14.31 -0.49
C ALA A 135 -7.91 -13.69 0.92
N THR A 136 -7.34 -14.40 1.89
CA THR A 136 -7.37 -14.08 3.32
C THR A 136 -6.46 -12.91 3.73
N GLY A 137 -5.66 -12.38 2.80
CA GLY A 137 -4.88 -11.18 2.99
C GLY A 137 -3.70 -11.32 3.95
N SER A 138 -3.46 -10.31 4.77
CA SER A 138 -2.31 -10.20 5.66
C SER A 138 -2.66 -9.55 6.99
N LYS A 139 -1.73 -9.60 7.94
CA LYS A 139 -1.79 -8.94 9.26
C LYS A 139 -0.50 -8.16 9.53
N PRO A 140 -0.52 -7.13 10.42
CA PRO A 140 0.71 -6.45 10.84
C PRO A 140 1.73 -7.42 11.44
N LYS A 141 3.01 -7.13 11.21
CA LYS A 141 4.13 -7.80 11.87
C LYS A 141 4.55 -7.07 13.12
N PHE A 142 5.01 -7.83 14.12
CA PHE A 142 5.68 -7.32 15.30
C PHE A 142 7.16 -7.66 15.28
N LEU A 143 8.00 -6.77 15.82
CA LEU A 143 9.37 -7.10 16.13
C LEU A 143 9.42 -7.95 17.41
N PRO A 144 10.28 -8.97 17.47
CA PRO A 144 10.48 -9.78 18.67
C PRO A 144 11.43 -9.06 19.65
N VAL A 145 11.03 -7.88 20.12
CA VAL A 145 11.78 -7.07 21.08
C VAL A 145 10.98 -6.92 22.37
N GLU A 146 11.67 -6.71 23.48
CA GLU A 146 11.04 -6.46 24.78
C GLU A 146 10.14 -5.22 24.69
N GLY A 147 8.91 -5.33 25.23
CA GLY A 147 7.93 -4.26 25.26
C GLY A 147 7.15 -4.05 23.94
N ALA A 148 7.28 -4.94 22.96
CA ALA A 148 6.52 -4.84 21.70
C ALA A 148 5.00 -5.01 21.89
N ASP A 149 4.57 -5.58 23.00
CA ASP A 149 3.17 -5.85 23.39
C ASP A 149 2.59 -4.83 24.39
N LEU A 150 3.33 -3.76 24.72
CA LEU A 150 2.87 -2.73 25.62
C LEU A 150 1.66 -1.97 25.04
N PRO A 151 0.72 -1.48 25.88
CA PRO A 151 -0.49 -0.76 25.43
C PRO A 151 -0.22 0.54 24.66
N CYS A 152 0.98 1.12 24.79
CA CYS A 152 1.41 2.29 24.03
C CYS A 152 1.90 1.95 22.62
N VAL A 153 2.13 0.65 22.31
CA VAL A 153 2.56 0.17 20.99
C VAL A 153 1.33 -0.19 20.16
N LEU A 154 1.17 0.53 19.07
CA LEU A 154 0.05 0.43 18.13
C LEU A 154 0.53 -0.17 16.82
N THR A 155 -0.33 -0.87 16.13
CA THR A 155 -0.14 -1.21 14.71
C THR A 155 -0.83 -0.20 13.80
N SER A 156 -0.79 -0.44 12.48
CA SER A 156 -1.53 0.34 11.49
C SER A 156 -3.05 0.29 11.68
N ASP A 157 -3.55 -0.68 12.45
CA ASP A 157 -4.97 -0.85 12.68
C ASP A 157 -5.42 0.06 13.85
N GLU A 158 -4.77 -0.01 15.01
CA GLU A 158 -5.14 0.74 16.21
C GLU A 158 -4.85 2.25 16.09
N ILE A 159 -3.80 2.66 15.36
CA ILE A 159 -3.49 4.09 15.19
C ILE A 159 -4.58 4.85 14.45
N LEU A 160 -5.38 4.17 13.63
CA LEU A 160 -6.52 4.74 12.91
C LEU A 160 -7.73 5.01 13.81
N ASP A 161 -7.77 4.39 14.99
CA ASP A 161 -8.88 4.47 15.94
C ASP A 161 -8.50 5.19 17.24
N LEU A 162 -7.42 5.99 17.21
CA LEU A 162 -7.06 6.85 18.32
C LEU A 162 -8.19 7.85 18.64
N GLU A 163 -8.55 7.95 19.91
CA GLU A 163 -9.57 8.90 20.39
C GLU A 163 -8.99 10.31 20.57
N THR A 164 -7.70 10.39 20.88
CA THR A 164 -6.98 11.66 21.15
C THR A 164 -5.69 11.72 20.35
N LEU A 165 -5.36 12.92 19.89
CA LEU A 165 -4.10 13.19 19.21
C LEU A 165 -2.94 13.15 20.23
N PRO A 166 -1.93 12.25 20.08
CA PRO A 166 -0.78 12.22 20.95
C PRO A 166 0.12 13.43 20.73
N LYS A 167 0.89 13.83 21.74
CA LYS A 167 1.89 14.90 21.59
C LYS A 167 3.12 14.44 20.83
N SER A 168 3.48 13.15 20.97
CA SER A 168 4.65 12.58 20.32
C SER A 168 4.42 11.14 19.90
N LEU A 169 5.03 10.77 18.76
CA LEU A 169 4.90 9.47 18.11
C LEU A 169 6.28 8.96 17.65
N CYS A 170 6.65 7.77 18.09
CA CYS A 170 7.80 7.06 17.52
C CYS A 170 7.29 6.02 16.51
N VAL A 171 7.69 6.13 15.25
CA VAL A 171 7.36 5.19 14.17
C VAL A 171 8.54 4.23 13.99
N ILE A 172 8.31 2.96 14.24
CA ILE A 172 9.29 1.89 14.01
C ILE A 172 9.03 1.29 12.62
N GLY A 173 9.93 1.60 11.68
CA GLY A 173 9.85 1.22 10.27
C GLY A 173 9.59 2.41 9.34
N GLY A 174 10.51 2.64 8.41
CA GLY A 174 10.48 3.68 7.37
C GLY A 174 9.91 3.18 6.03
N GLY A 175 9.04 2.19 6.06
CA GLY A 175 8.28 1.71 4.89
C GLY A 175 7.09 2.61 4.57
N VAL A 176 6.27 2.21 3.56
CA VAL A 176 5.10 2.97 3.08
C VAL A 176 4.17 3.38 4.23
N ILE A 177 3.73 2.41 5.03
CA ILE A 177 2.78 2.63 6.14
C ILE A 177 3.38 3.60 7.17
N GLY A 178 4.61 3.35 7.61
CA GLY A 178 5.27 4.18 8.62
C GLY A 178 5.43 5.63 8.18
N LEU A 179 5.84 5.87 6.93
CA LEU A 179 6.05 7.21 6.40
C LEU A 179 4.75 7.97 6.12
N GLU A 180 3.67 7.27 5.69
CA GLU A 180 2.36 7.90 5.56
C GLU A 180 1.86 8.40 6.92
N PHE A 181 1.90 7.58 7.97
CA PHE A 181 1.53 8.02 9.31
C PHE A 181 2.47 9.08 9.87
N ALA A 182 3.79 8.96 9.64
CA ALA A 182 4.73 10.01 10.04
C ALA A 182 4.39 11.36 9.40
N SER A 183 4.06 11.37 8.11
CA SER A 183 3.64 12.58 7.38
C SER A 183 2.32 13.14 7.91
N ILE A 184 1.31 12.29 8.14
CA ILE A 184 -0.01 12.68 8.67
C ILE A 184 0.15 13.32 10.06
N PHE A 185 0.74 12.60 11.01
CA PHE A 185 0.83 13.06 12.40
C PHE A 185 1.72 14.30 12.55
N ASN A 186 2.82 14.40 11.78
CA ASN A 186 3.63 15.60 11.72
C ASN A 186 2.82 16.82 11.22
N SER A 187 2.01 16.65 10.18
CA SER A 187 1.11 17.71 9.69
C SER A 187 0.08 18.13 10.73
N LEU A 188 -0.37 17.22 11.59
CA LEU A 188 -1.26 17.49 12.72
C LEU A 188 -0.56 18.17 13.91
N GLY A 189 0.75 18.37 13.86
CA GLY A 189 1.53 19.04 14.91
C GLY A 189 2.07 18.10 15.98
N VAL A 190 2.04 16.78 15.74
CA VAL A 190 2.65 15.78 16.62
C VAL A 190 4.17 15.78 16.40
N GLU A 191 4.95 15.67 17.47
CA GLU A 191 6.39 15.44 17.39
C GLU A 191 6.65 14.00 16.92
N VAL A 192 7.22 13.83 15.72
CA VAL A 192 7.37 12.51 15.10
C VAL A 192 8.84 12.14 14.95
N SER A 193 9.19 10.93 15.41
CA SER A 193 10.49 10.29 15.18
C SER A 193 10.28 8.99 14.42
N VAL A 194 11.08 8.75 13.37
CA VAL A 194 11.11 7.49 12.62
C VAL A 194 12.41 6.76 12.92
N VAL A 195 12.32 5.48 13.28
CA VAL A 195 13.47 4.58 13.48
C VAL A 195 13.40 3.47 12.44
N GLU A 196 14.32 3.48 11.48
CA GLU A 196 14.37 2.55 10.35
C GLU A 196 15.66 1.72 10.39
N PHE A 197 15.52 0.40 10.34
CA PHE A 197 16.63 -0.54 10.35
C PHE A 197 17.51 -0.46 9.08
N CYS A 198 16.88 -0.28 7.92
CA CYS A 198 17.59 -0.15 6.66
C CYS A 198 18.39 1.17 6.58
N LYS A 199 19.38 1.20 5.71
CA LYS A 199 20.24 2.39 5.50
C LYS A 199 19.49 3.58 4.91
N GLU A 200 18.33 3.34 4.29
CA GLU A 200 17.43 4.35 3.73
C GLU A 200 15.97 3.94 3.95
N VAL A 201 15.06 4.91 3.95
CA VAL A 201 13.62 4.67 3.95
C VAL A 201 13.17 4.08 2.62
N LEU A 202 11.97 3.48 2.57
CA LEU A 202 11.41 2.87 1.36
C LEU A 202 12.43 1.96 0.64
N PRO A 203 12.97 0.92 1.28
CA PRO A 203 14.10 0.16 0.76
C PRO A 203 13.84 -0.52 -0.60
N ASN A 204 12.58 -0.69 -0.99
CA ASN A 204 12.18 -1.27 -2.27
C ASN A 204 11.92 -0.21 -3.37
N PHE A 205 12.11 1.07 -3.08
CA PHE A 205 11.93 2.16 -4.01
C PHE A 205 13.26 2.64 -4.59
N ASP A 206 13.20 3.54 -5.56
CA ASP A 206 14.38 4.18 -6.11
C ASP A 206 15.13 4.98 -5.04
N GLY A 207 16.44 4.77 -4.95
CA GLY A 207 17.26 5.38 -3.89
C GLY A 207 17.35 6.90 -3.94
N ASP A 208 17.29 7.52 -5.14
CA ASP A 208 17.28 8.99 -5.29
C ASP A 208 15.97 9.56 -4.74
N VAL A 209 14.84 8.89 -5.05
CA VAL A 209 13.50 9.27 -4.60
C VAL A 209 13.37 9.07 -3.09
N ALA A 210 13.76 7.92 -2.56
CA ALA A 210 13.71 7.60 -1.13
C ALA A 210 14.53 8.61 -0.29
N LYS A 211 15.76 8.88 -0.70
CA LYS A 211 16.63 9.86 -0.03
C LYS A 211 16.02 11.27 -0.03
N ARG A 212 15.43 11.70 -1.15
CA ARG A 212 14.78 13.02 -1.25
C ARG A 212 13.55 13.10 -0.37
N LEU A 213 12.70 12.06 -0.34
CA LEU A 213 11.56 12.00 0.57
C LEU A 213 12.01 12.14 2.02
N ARG A 214 13.01 11.36 2.44
CA ARG A 214 13.57 11.47 3.82
C ARG A 214 14.04 12.89 4.14
N GLN A 215 14.72 13.53 3.20
CA GLN A 215 15.18 14.92 3.36
C GLN A 215 14.00 15.91 3.44
N SER A 216 12.95 15.71 2.65
CA SER A 216 11.75 16.55 2.66
C SER A 216 11.01 16.41 4.00
N LEU A 217 10.78 15.18 4.48
CA LEU A 217 10.15 14.93 5.78
C LEU A 217 11.00 15.49 6.95
N ALA A 218 12.33 15.35 6.88
CA ALA A 218 13.22 15.92 7.90
C ALA A 218 13.16 17.47 7.92
N LYS A 219 13.08 18.14 6.77
CA LYS A 219 12.87 19.60 6.70
C LYS A 219 11.53 20.03 7.31
N LYS A 220 10.51 19.19 7.26
CA LYS A 220 9.20 19.41 7.87
C LYS A 220 9.17 19.08 9.38
N GLY A 221 10.30 18.66 9.96
CA GLY A 221 10.44 18.43 11.40
C GLY A 221 10.36 16.97 11.85
N VAL A 222 10.25 16.01 10.94
CA VAL A 222 10.29 14.59 11.31
C VAL A 222 11.72 14.16 11.61
N ALA A 223 11.98 13.63 12.82
CA ALA A 223 13.30 13.10 13.18
C ALA A 223 13.52 11.74 12.51
N MET A 224 14.51 11.65 11.58
CA MET A 224 14.73 10.48 10.73
C MET A 224 15.99 9.73 11.16
N ASN A 225 15.82 8.57 11.80
CA ASN A 225 16.91 7.70 12.26
C ASN A 225 16.99 6.45 11.37
N VAL A 226 17.81 6.48 10.33
CA VAL A 226 18.02 5.35 9.40
C VAL A 226 19.29 4.57 9.74
N GLY A 227 19.35 3.28 9.42
CA GLY A 227 20.41 2.37 9.88
C GLY A 227 20.35 2.18 11.39
N ALA A 228 19.16 2.15 11.97
CA ALA A 228 18.88 2.15 13.39
C ALA A 228 18.01 0.95 13.76
N GLY A 229 18.52 0.04 14.56
CA GLY A 229 17.81 -1.17 15.01
C GLY A 229 17.20 -0.99 16.38
N VAL A 230 15.87 -1.08 16.51
CA VAL A 230 15.19 -1.06 17.80
C VAL A 230 15.56 -2.28 18.61
N THR A 231 15.89 -2.08 19.90
CA THR A 231 16.33 -3.13 20.82
C THR A 231 15.34 -3.40 21.94
N ALA A 232 14.60 -2.39 22.42
CA ALA A 232 13.58 -2.53 23.44
C ALA A 232 12.62 -1.32 23.45
N ILE A 233 11.43 -1.52 24.01
CA ILE A 233 10.45 -0.47 24.32
C ILE A 233 10.13 -0.59 25.81
N ALA A 234 10.18 0.52 26.54
CA ALA A 234 9.89 0.55 27.97
C ALA A 234 8.74 1.55 28.25
N ASP A 235 7.79 1.14 29.07
CA ASP A 235 6.76 2.03 29.62
C ASP A 235 7.37 2.78 30.83
N ASN A 236 7.27 4.09 30.84
CA ASN A 236 7.80 4.93 31.91
C ASN A 236 6.82 5.12 33.08
N GLY A 237 5.57 4.68 32.94
CA GLY A 237 4.53 4.76 33.97
C GLY A 237 3.89 6.16 34.11
N ASP A 238 4.28 7.11 33.29
CA ASP A 238 3.76 8.49 33.27
C ASP A 238 2.94 8.82 32.01
N GLY A 239 2.60 7.79 31.22
CA GLY A 239 1.91 7.92 29.95
C GLY A 239 2.85 8.06 28.75
N THR A 240 4.16 7.99 28.99
CA THR A 240 5.20 7.98 27.94
C THR A 240 5.90 6.63 27.86
N ALA A 241 6.54 6.37 26.71
CA ALA A 241 7.39 5.21 26.48
C ALA A 241 8.77 5.65 25.97
N THR A 242 9.79 4.86 26.29
CA THR A 242 11.14 5.01 25.77
C THR A 242 11.44 3.91 24.76
N VAL A 243 11.67 4.28 23.50
CA VAL A 243 12.11 3.38 22.44
C VAL A 243 13.64 3.41 22.38
N LYS A 244 14.29 2.29 22.73
CA LYS A 244 15.75 2.13 22.68
C LYS A 244 16.16 1.53 21.35
N TYR A 245 17.21 2.08 20.74
CA TYR A 245 17.74 1.59 19.48
C TYR A 245 19.26 1.75 19.37
N GLU A 246 19.88 0.93 18.54
CA GLU A 246 21.29 1.03 18.20
C GLU A 246 21.45 1.68 16.82
N GLN A 247 22.33 2.68 16.72
CA GLN A 247 22.70 3.31 15.47
C GLN A 247 24.20 3.58 15.45
N LYS A 248 24.90 3.06 14.44
CA LYS A 248 26.37 3.19 14.28
C LYS A 248 27.15 2.78 15.54
N GLY A 249 26.73 1.71 16.22
CA GLY A 249 27.35 1.19 17.44
C GLY A 249 27.07 2.01 18.70
N LYS A 250 26.16 2.97 18.66
CA LYS A 250 25.75 3.76 19.82
C LYS A 250 24.32 3.40 20.23
N GLN A 251 24.12 3.25 21.54
CA GLN A 251 22.78 3.14 22.11
C GLN A 251 22.15 4.54 22.21
N LEU A 252 20.97 4.68 21.63
CA LEU A 252 20.20 5.91 21.59
C LEU A 252 18.77 5.60 22.01
N GLU A 253 17.99 6.65 22.29
CA GLU A 253 16.59 6.50 22.70
C GLU A 253 15.71 7.63 22.18
N VAL A 254 14.41 7.33 22.02
CA VAL A 254 13.35 8.29 21.72
C VAL A 254 12.28 8.17 22.80
N LEU A 255 11.93 9.30 23.40
CA LEU A 255 10.79 9.43 24.31
C LEU A 255 9.54 9.80 23.50
N CYS A 256 8.42 9.11 23.72
CA CYS A 256 7.17 9.37 23.02
C CYS A 256 5.94 8.91 23.81
N GLU A 257 4.76 9.46 23.51
CA GLU A 257 3.49 9.01 24.10
C GLU A 257 2.95 7.74 23.44
N LYS A 258 3.20 7.55 22.13
CA LYS A 258 2.76 6.37 21.36
C LYS A 258 3.89 5.87 20.47
N VAL A 259 3.86 4.57 20.24
CA VAL A 259 4.76 3.87 19.31
C VAL A 259 3.93 3.24 18.21
N LEU A 260 4.29 3.49 16.95
CA LEU A 260 3.69 2.80 15.81
C LEU A 260 4.63 1.69 15.32
N MET A 261 4.20 0.44 15.40
CA MET A 261 4.91 -0.71 14.84
C MET A 261 4.54 -0.86 13.36
N ALA A 262 5.41 -0.39 12.46
CA ALA A 262 5.19 -0.37 11.00
C ALA A 262 6.25 -1.17 10.22
N VAL A 263 6.65 -2.34 10.74
CA VAL A 263 7.74 -3.18 10.22
C VAL A 263 7.30 -4.18 9.14
N GLY A 264 6.20 -3.90 8.50
CA GLY A 264 5.65 -4.68 7.39
C GLY A 264 4.47 -5.56 7.79
N ARG A 265 4.04 -6.40 6.86
CA ARG A 265 2.87 -7.28 7.00
C ARG A 265 3.27 -8.74 6.77
N ALA A 266 2.50 -9.66 7.33
CA ALA A 266 2.67 -11.11 7.15
C ALA A 266 1.39 -11.71 6.55
N PRO A 267 1.49 -12.70 5.66
CA PRO A 267 0.33 -13.44 5.15
C PRO A 267 -0.55 -13.97 6.26
N ARG A 268 -1.87 -13.88 6.09
CA ARG A 268 -2.87 -14.50 6.97
C ARG A 268 -3.28 -15.84 6.38
N LEU A 269 -2.59 -16.89 6.80
CA LEU A 269 -2.89 -18.26 6.36
C LEU A 269 -4.22 -18.72 6.99
N PRO A 270 -5.20 -19.21 6.18
CA PRO A 270 -6.43 -19.79 6.73
C PRO A 270 -6.18 -21.14 7.39
N GLN A 271 -7.11 -21.57 8.23
CA GLN A 271 -7.08 -22.90 8.82
C GLN A 271 -7.39 -23.96 7.76
N GLY A 272 -6.74 -25.13 7.88
CA GLY A 272 -7.02 -26.30 7.05
C GLY A 272 -6.25 -26.38 5.72
N LEU A 273 -5.22 -25.55 5.49
CA LEU A 273 -4.36 -25.64 4.30
C LEU A 273 -3.74 -27.03 4.13
N ASP A 274 -3.27 -27.63 5.25
CA ASP A 274 -2.71 -29.00 5.25
C ASP A 274 -3.74 -30.05 4.85
N ALA A 275 -5.00 -29.89 5.25
CA ALA A 275 -6.10 -30.79 4.88
C ALA A 275 -6.39 -30.77 3.38
N ALA A 276 -6.14 -29.63 2.73
CA ALA A 276 -6.22 -29.49 1.27
C ALA A 276 -4.91 -29.89 0.55
N GLY A 277 -3.82 -30.13 1.26
CA GLY A 277 -2.50 -30.43 0.68
C GLY A 277 -1.83 -29.24 0.00
N VAL A 278 -2.17 -28.00 0.40
CA VAL A 278 -1.64 -26.78 -0.22
C VAL A 278 -0.27 -26.45 0.33
N ASP A 279 0.71 -26.27 -0.55
CA ASP A 279 2.07 -25.87 -0.20
C ASP A 279 2.09 -24.42 0.33
N HIS A 280 2.52 -24.27 1.57
CA HIS A 280 2.62 -22.95 2.23
C HIS A 280 3.76 -22.89 3.23
N SER A 281 4.08 -21.67 3.64
CA SER A 281 5.05 -21.38 4.70
C SER A 281 4.63 -20.09 5.42
N PRO A 282 5.29 -19.68 6.52
CA PRO A 282 5.05 -18.36 7.10
C PRO A 282 5.25 -17.18 6.13
N ARG A 283 5.88 -17.43 4.98
CA ARG A 283 6.07 -16.43 3.90
C ARG A 283 4.89 -16.36 2.93
N GLY A 284 3.91 -17.26 3.01
CA GLY A 284 2.71 -17.27 2.17
C GLY A 284 2.46 -18.59 1.45
N ILE A 285 1.39 -18.63 0.69
CA ILE A 285 1.01 -19.75 -0.17
C ILE A 285 1.78 -19.66 -1.49
N VAL A 286 2.39 -20.77 -1.91
CA VAL A 286 3.15 -20.83 -3.18
C VAL A 286 2.17 -20.91 -4.34
N VAL A 287 2.36 -20.04 -5.34
CA VAL A 287 1.52 -20.02 -6.57
C VAL A 287 2.35 -19.84 -7.84
N ASP A 288 1.84 -20.34 -8.95
CA ASP A 288 2.34 -20.08 -10.29
C ASP A 288 1.91 -18.69 -10.81
N ASP A 289 2.23 -18.37 -12.08
CA ASP A 289 1.87 -17.09 -12.71
C ASP A 289 0.36 -16.96 -13.02
N ASN A 290 -0.39 -18.05 -12.96
CA ASN A 290 -1.85 -18.08 -13.05
C ASN A 290 -2.53 -18.11 -11.67
N MET A 291 -1.78 -17.88 -10.60
CA MET A 291 -2.24 -17.93 -9.21
C MET A 291 -2.67 -19.33 -8.74
N ARG A 292 -2.31 -20.40 -9.47
CA ARG A 292 -2.57 -21.78 -9.07
C ARG A 292 -1.61 -22.22 -7.97
N THR A 293 -2.11 -22.94 -7.00
CA THR A 293 -1.27 -23.66 -6.02
C THR A 293 -0.78 -24.99 -6.62
N ASN A 294 -0.08 -25.78 -5.82
CA ASN A 294 0.27 -27.16 -6.16
C ASN A 294 -0.95 -28.10 -6.26
N VAL A 295 -2.13 -27.68 -5.79
CA VAL A 295 -3.38 -28.48 -5.77
C VAL A 295 -4.31 -28.02 -6.89
N ASP A 296 -4.75 -28.94 -7.71
CA ASP A 296 -5.65 -28.64 -8.84
C ASP A 296 -6.98 -28.04 -8.34
N GLY A 297 -7.42 -26.95 -9.00
CA GLY A 297 -8.61 -26.21 -8.65
C GLY A 297 -8.46 -25.31 -7.40
N VAL A 298 -7.26 -25.19 -6.80
CA VAL A 298 -7.00 -24.29 -5.67
C VAL A 298 -6.06 -23.17 -6.07
N TYR A 299 -6.49 -21.93 -5.82
CA TYR A 299 -5.79 -20.68 -6.16
C TYR A 299 -5.55 -19.84 -4.91
N ALA A 300 -4.53 -18.99 -4.91
CA ALA A 300 -4.31 -18.01 -3.84
C ALA A 300 -3.94 -16.65 -4.42
N ILE A 301 -4.63 -15.57 -3.98
CA ILE A 301 -4.49 -14.21 -4.50
C ILE A 301 -4.27 -13.18 -3.39
N GLY A 302 -3.63 -12.08 -3.75
CA GLY A 302 -3.35 -10.98 -2.83
C GLY A 302 -2.27 -11.31 -1.82
N ASP A 303 -2.32 -10.65 -0.66
CA ASP A 303 -1.24 -10.68 0.33
C ASP A 303 -0.92 -12.08 0.86
N VAL A 304 -1.88 -13.01 0.80
CA VAL A 304 -1.68 -14.39 1.31
C VAL A 304 -0.63 -15.17 0.51
N ASN A 305 -0.40 -14.82 -0.77
CA ASN A 305 0.66 -15.43 -1.57
C ASN A 305 1.99 -14.65 -1.51
N ALA A 306 2.01 -13.48 -0.86
CA ALA A 306 3.16 -12.61 -0.66
C ALA A 306 3.93 -12.16 -1.92
N ARG A 307 3.39 -12.36 -3.13
CA ARG A 307 4.04 -11.90 -4.39
C ARG A 307 4.03 -10.37 -4.49
N CYS A 308 2.89 -9.74 -4.14
CA CYS A 308 2.75 -8.29 -4.13
C CYS A 308 1.60 -7.89 -3.20
N MET A 309 1.92 -7.24 -2.07
CA MET A 309 0.94 -6.86 -1.05
C MET A 309 0.32 -5.49 -1.36
N LEU A 310 -0.39 -5.39 -2.50
CA LEU A 310 -1.10 -4.20 -2.96
C LEU A 310 -2.54 -4.58 -3.33
N ALA A 311 -3.50 -3.71 -3.02
CA ALA A 311 -4.92 -3.98 -3.25
C ALA A 311 -5.22 -4.23 -4.74
N HIS A 312 -4.69 -3.39 -5.63
CA HIS A 312 -4.86 -3.56 -7.08
C HIS A 312 -4.13 -4.81 -7.62
N ALA A 313 -3.01 -5.21 -7.01
CA ALA A 313 -2.38 -6.48 -7.36
C ALA A 313 -3.32 -7.66 -7.05
N ALA A 314 -3.95 -7.67 -5.87
CA ALA A 314 -4.91 -8.69 -5.48
C ALA A 314 -6.10 -8.78 -6.44
N THR A 315 -6.65 -7.62 -6.85
CA THR A 315 -7.76 -7.54 -7.83
C THR A 315 -7.37 -8.14 -9.19
N PHE A 316 -6.19 -7.78 -9.72
CA PHE A 316 -5.75 -8.28 -11.02
C PHE A 316 -5.28 -9.75 -10.97
N GLN A 317 -4.72 -10.20 -9.86
CA GLN A 317 -4.47 -11.63 -9.61
C GLN A 317 -5.78 -12.42 -9.59
N GLY A 318 -6.84 -11.87 -8.99
CA GLY A 318 -8.16 -12.47 -8.96
C GLY A 318 -8.75 -12.64 -10.36
N LYS A 319 -8.65 -11.62 -11.22
CA LYS A 319 -9.07 -11.72 -12.64
C LYS A 319 -8.29 -12.80 -13.37
N ARG A 320 -6.98 -12.88 -13.17
CA ARG A 320 -6.11 -13.92 -13.75
C ARG A 320 -6.54 -15.32 -13.28
N ALA A 321 -6.84 -15.50 -11.99
CA ALA A 321 -7.31 -16.78 -11.46
C ALA A 321 -8.65 -17.21 -12.06
N VAL A 322 -9.62 -16.29 -12.20
CA VAL A 322 -10.92 -16.58 -12.83
C VAL A 322 -10.75 -16.92 -14.30
N ASN A 323 -9.91 -16.19 -15.05
CA ASN A 323 -9.63 -16.52 -16.45
C ASN A 323 -9.01 -17.94 -16.58
N ALA A 324 -8.10 -18.28 -15.68
CA ALA A 324 -7.50 -19.61 -15.63
C ALA A 324 -8.53 -20.72 -15.30
N ILE A 325 -9.50 -20.46 -14.42
CA ILE A 325 -10.63 -21.35 -14.11
C ILE A 325 -11.48 -21.58 -15.38
N LEU A 326 -11.72 -20.53 -16.16
CA LEU A 326 -12.50 -20.59 -17.39
C LEU A 326 -11.72 -21.18 -18.59
N GLY A 327 -10.43 -21.51 -18.42
CA GLY A 327 -9.56 -21.99 -19.49
C GLY A 327 -9.16 -20.89 -20.48
N GLU A 328 -9.25 -19.63 -20.09
CA GLU A 328 -8.93 -18.47 -20.92
C GLU A 328 -7.53 -17.93 -20.64
N THR A 329 -6.96 -17.27 -21.62
CA THR A 329 -5.71 -16.49 -21.48
C THR A 329 -6.03 -15.00 -21.46
N ASP A 330 -5.22 -14.21 -20.77
CA ASP A 330 -5.34 -12.76 -20.71
C ASP A 330 -4.02 -12.05 -21.02
N ASN A 331 -4.07 -10.73 -21.20
CA ASN A 331 -2.91 -9.88 -21.43
C ASN A 331 -2.56 -9.02 -20.21
N ILE A 332 -2.98 -9.42 -19.02
CA ILE A 332 -2.68 -8.70 -17.79
C ILE A 332 -1.17 -8.78 -17.52
N ARG A 333 -0.52 -7.64 -17.38
CA ARG A 333 0.91 -7.50 -17.09
C ARG A 333 1.13 -7.32 -15.60
N LEU A 334 1.16 -8.43 -14.82
CA LEU A 334 1.41 -8.39 -13.37
C LEU A 334 2.85 -7.96 -13.01
N ASP A 335 3.74 -7.95 -13.98
CA ASP A 335 5.10 -7.41 -13.88
C ASP A 335 5.15 -5.87 -13.94
N ILE A 336 4.12 -5.21 -14.47
CA ILE A 336 3.97 -3.75 -14.50
C ILE A 336 3.03 -3.32 -13.38
N MET A 337 3.56 -3.28 -12.16
CA MET A 337 2.77 -3.03 -10.96
C MET A 337 3.16 -1.67 -10.36
N PRO A 338 2.30 -0.64 -10.46
CA PRO A 338 2.60 0.65 -9.84
C PRO A 338 2.48 0.58 -8.31
N SER A 339 3.28 1.38 -7.63
CA SER A 339 3.19 1.60 -6.18
C SER A 339 3.15 3.09 -5.89
N ALA A 340 2.41 3.48 -4.85
CA ALA A 340 2.31 4.86 -4.40
C ALA A 340 2.41 4.97 -2.87
N VAL A 341 2.97 6.09 -2.41
CA VAL A 341 3.10 6.49 -1.00
C VAL A 341 2.50 7.88 -0.86
N PHE A 342 1.50 8.02 -0.01
CA PHE A 342 0.72 9.25 0.12
C PHE A 342 1.26 10.15 1.25
N THR A 343 2.56 10.40 1.19
CA THR A 343 3.23 11.43 1.99
C THR A 343 3.06 12.81 1.34
N THR A 344 3.56 13.86 1.97
CA THR A 344 3.66 15.19 1.37
C THR A 344 5.15 15.60 1.32
N PRO A 345 5.80 15.58 0.11
CA PRO A 345 5.26 15.21 -1.20
C PRO A 345 4.97 13.71 -1.37
N GLU A 346 4.13 13.36 -2.36
CA GLU A 346 3.82 11.96 -2.72
C GLU A 346 5.02 11.27 -3.40
N VAL A 347 5.03 9.94 -3.31
CA VAL A 347 5.98 9.10 -4.07
C VAL A 347 5.21 8.07 -4.89
N SER A 348 5.69 7.79 -6.10
CA SER A 348 5.20 6.65 -6.88
C SER A 348 6.32 6.00 -7.68
N MET A 349 6.09 4.73 -8.04
CA MET A 349 7.00 3.98 -8.89
C MET A 349 6.28 2.95 -9.73
N VAL A 350 6.88 2.59 -10.86
CA VAL A 350 6.55 1.41 -11.68
C VAL A 350 7.82 0.89 -12.36
N GLY A 351 7.90 -0.41 -12.54
CA GLY A 351 9.02 -1.08 -13.21
C GLY A 351 10.30 -1.12 -12.38
N VAL A 352 11.46 -1.18 -13.06
CA VAL A 352 12.76 -1.40 -12.43
C VAL A 352 13.49 -0.11 -12.08
N THR A 353 14.32 -0.16 -11.03
CA THR A 353 15.24 0.94 -10.67
C THR A 353 16.54 0.86 -11.46
N ASP A 354 17.29 1.97 -11.52
CA ASP A 354 18.64 1.96 -12.10
C ASP A 354 19.62 1.07 -11.31
N SER A 355 19.43 0.93 -10.00
CA SER A 355 20.21 0.01 -9.17
C SER A 355 19.96 -1.43 -9.57
N TYR A 356 18.70 -1.83 -9.74
CA TYR A 356 18.34 -3.15 -10.22
C TYR A 356 18.94 -3.44 -11.60
N CYS A 357 18.89 -2.49 -12.52
CA CYS A 357 19.50 -2.66 -13.85
C CYS A 357 21.01 -2.91 -13.75
N LYS A 358 21.72 -2.13 -12.93
CA LYS A 358 23.16 -2.30 -12.71
C LYS A 358 23.51 -3.67 -12.13
N GLU A 359 22.76 -4.12 -11.12
CA GLU A 359 22.96 -5.41 -10.47
C GLU A 359 22.70 -6.60 -11.39
N ASN A 360 21.79 -6.44 -12.36
CA ASN A 360 21.40 -7.48 -13.32
C ASN A 360 22.03 -7.32 -14.71
N GLY A 361 22.98 -6.41 -14.90
CA GLY A 361 23.68 -6.21 -16.17
C GLY A 361 22.78 -5.70 -17.31
N ILE A 362 21.69 -5.00 -17.00
CA ILE A 362 20.78 -4.41 -18.00
C ILE A 362 21.34 -3.04 -18.40
N GLU A 363 21.66 -2.89 -19.68
CA GLU A 363 22.12 -1.61 -20.23
C GLU A 363 20.96 -0.60 -20.26
N MET A 364 21.13 0.53 -19.58
CA MET A 364 20.10 1.54 -19.44
C MET A 364 20.63 2.98 -19.50
N MET A 365 19.74 3.90 -19.80
CA MET A 365 19.89 5.35 -19.65
C MET A 365 18.94 5.81 -18.55
N VAL A 366 19.39 6.81 -17.77
CA VAL A 366 18.55 7.47 -16.76
C VAL A 366 18.27 8.89 -17.23
N LYS A 367 16.98 9.24 -17.35
CA LYS A 367 16.50 10.57 -17.69
C LYS A 367 15.76 11.17 -16.49
N LYS A 368 15.92 12.48 -16.26
CA LYS A 368 15.36 13.13 -15.05
C LYS A 368 14.74 14.47 -15.41
N ALA A 369 13.60 14.78 -14.78
CA ALA A 369 13.02 16.11 -14.75
C ALA A 369 12.75 16.54 -13.30
N PHE A 370 12.70 17.83 -13.05
CA PHE A 370 12.50 18.39 -11.71
C PHE A 370 11.24 19.25 -11.69
N PHE A 371 10.39 19.09 -10.69
CA PHE A 371 9.16 19.87 -10.53
C PHE A 371 9.41 21.37 -10.42
N ARG A 372 10.56 21.81 -9.88
CA ARG A 372 10.96 23.24 -9.85
C ARG A 372 11.08 23.89 -11.23
N ALA A 373 11.18 23.11 -12.31
CA ALA A 373 11.20 23.58 -13.69
C ALA A 373 9.85 23.40 -14.40
N ASN A 374 8.84 22.86 -13.72
CA ASN A 374 7.50 22.69 -14.25
C ASN A 374 6.63 23.91 -13.90
N GLY A 375 6.06 24.60 -14.89
CA GLY A 375 5.30 25.83 -14.70
C GLY A 375 4.08 25.66 -13.79
N LYS A 376 3.38 24.52 -13.86
CA LYS A 376 2.23 24.24 -12.99
C LYS A 376 2.65 24.02 -11.53
N ALA A 377 3.73 23.28 -11.30
CA ALA A 377 4.25 23.05 -9.96
C ALA A 377 4.72 24.36 -9.30
N VAL A 378 5.37 25.26 -10.09
CA VAL A 378 5.75 26.61 -9.62
C VAL A 378 4.52 27.43 -9.27
N ALA A 379 3.48 27.42 -10.10
CA ALA A 379 2.23 28.14 -9.85
C ALA A 379 1.47 27.61 -8.60
N MET A 380 1.64 26.32 -8.27
CA MET A 380 1.08 25.68 -7.08
C MET A 380 1.93 25.87 -5.82
N ASN A 381 3.16 26.39 -5.94
CA ASN A 381 4.17 26.40 -4.88
C ASN A 381 4.59 24.99 -4.40
N GLU A 382 4.45 23.97 -5.25
CA GLU A 382 4.77 22.57 -4.97
C GLU A 382 5.94 22.09 -5.82
N THR A 383 7.12 22.69 -5.61
CA THR A 383 8.32 22.51 -6.46
C THR A 383 9.28 21.41 -5.96
N ASP A 384 9.04 20.85 -4.77
CA ASP A 384 9.91 19.80 -4.21
C ASP A 384 9.58 18.46 -4.88
N GLY A 385 10.40 18.09 -5.87
CA GLY A 385 10.17 16.84 -6.57
C GLY A 385 11.10 16.55 -7.72
N ILE A 386 11.09 15.28 -8.12
CA ILE A 386 11.84 14.73 -9.25
C ILE A 386 11.02 13.64 -9.92
N LEU A 387 11.09 13.55 -11.23
CA LEU A 387 10.70 12.38 -12.01
C LEU A 387 11.95 11.78 -12.65
N LYS A 388 12.10 10.47 -12.53
CA LYS A 388 13.20 9.69 -13.06
C LYS A 388 12.65 8.58 -13.96
N LEU A 389 13.05 8.55 -15.22
CA LEU A 389 12.79 7.46 -16.16
C LEU A 389 14.04 6.58 -16.27
N VAL A 390 13.84 5.27 -16.23
CA VAL A 390 14.83 4.26 -16.59
C VAL A 390 14.47 3.72 -17.97
N VAL A 391 15.36 3.87 -18.91
CA VAL A 391 15.13 3.58 -20.34
C VAL A 391 16.16 2.57 -20.81
N SER A 392 15.74 1.56 -21.56
CA SER A 392 16.64 0.58 -22.20
C SER A 392 17.59 1.28 -23.18
N ALA A 393 18.89 1.03 -23.05
CA ALA A 393 19.88 1.59 -23.96
C ALA A 393 19.89 0.87 -25.33
N THR A 394 19.29 -0.31 -25.42
CA THR A 394 19.30 -1.13 -26.64
C THR A 394 18.13 -0.83 -27.58
N ASP A 395 16.93 -0.60 -27.05
CA ASP A 395 15.71 -0.45 -27.85
C ASP A 395 14.85 0.76 -27.45
N GLY A 396 15.31 1.57 -26.51
CA GLY A 396 14.64 2.79 -26.07
C GLY A 396 13.35 2.59 -25.26
N LYS A 397 12.99 1.35 -24.92
CA LYS A 397 11.78 1.06 -24.12
C LYS A 397 11.88 1.63 -22.72
N ILE A 398 10.75 2.08 -22.21
CA ILE A 398 10.62 2.53 -20.81
C ILE A 398 10.61 1.30 -19.91
N LEU A 399 11.63 1.16 -19.05
CA LEU A 399 11.82 0.05 -18.11
C LEU A 399 11.30 0.38 -16.72
N GLY A 400 11.24 1.66 -16.35
CA GLY A 400 10.74 2.09 -15.06
C GLY A 400 10.58 3.61 -14.95
N CYS A 401 9.74 4.01 -14.01
CA CYS A 401 9.52 5.40 -13.64
C CYS A 401 9.39 5.55 -12.13
N HIS A 402 10.02 6.58 -11.58
CA HIS A 402 10.05 6.87 -10.16
C HIS A 402 9.82 8.36 -9.96
N ILE A 403 8.79 8.72 -9.19
CA ILE A 403 8.35 10.10 -9.00
C ILE A 403 8.33 10.42 -7.50
N LEU A 404 8.89 11.56 -7.14
CA LEU A 404 8.60 12.28 -5.91
C LEU A 404 8.03 13.63 -6.31
N GLY A 405 6.89 14.02 -5.80
CA GLY A 405 6.31 15.34 -6.10
C GLY A 405 4.78 15.36 -5.96
N PRO A 406 4.14 16.49 -6.26
CA PRO A 406 2.70 16.63 -6.22
C PRO A 406 2.03 15.65 -7.20
N HIS A 407 0.93 15.02 -6.75
CA HIS A 407 0.13 14.09 -7.54
C HIS A 407 0.93 12.94 -8.18
N ALA A 408 2.02 12.50 -7.55
CA ALA A 408 2.85 11.43 -8.07
C ALA A 408 2.06 10.13 -8.27
N ALA A 409 1.09 9.83 -7.39
CA ALA A 409 0.23 8.67 -7.46
C ALA A 409 -0.67 8.64 -8.72
N ASP A 410 -1.08 9.81 -9.20
CA ASP A 410 -1.88 9.96 -10.42
C ASP A 410 -0.99 10.01 -11.66
N LEU A 411 0.11 10.75 -11.62
CA LEU A 411 1.03 10.92 -12.75
C LEU A 411 1.68 9.62 -13.22
N ILE A 412 1.92 8.67 -12.33
CA ILE A 412 2.55 7.40 -12.68
C ILE A 412 1.71 6.57 -13.69
N GLN A 413 0.38 6.80 -13.74
CA GLN A 413 -0.53 6.00 -14.56
C GLN A 413 -0.29 6.17 -16.06
N GLU A 414 0.17 7.33 -16.51
CA GLU A 414 0.59 7.54 -17.89
C GLU A 414 1.74 6.60 -18.26
N VAL A 415 2.77 6.51 -17.42
CA VAL A 415 3.91 5.63 -17.66
C VAL A 415 3.53 4.17 -17.56
N VAL A 416 2.63 3.80 -16.64
CA VAL A 416 2.05 2.44 -16.57
C VAL A 416 1.37 2.07 -17.90
N ALA A 417 0.59 2.96 -18.48
CA ALA A 417 -0.09 2.72 -19.76
C ALA A 417 0.92 2.56 -20.92
N LEU A 418 1.95 3.39 -20.97
CA LEU A 418 3.02 3.30 -21.95
C LEU A 418 3.83 1.99 -21.83
N MET A 419 4.22 1.61 -20.63
CA MET A 419 4.93 0.36 -20.37
C MET A 419 4.10 -0.87 -20.76
N ASN A 420 2.77 -0.86 -20.51
CA ASN A 420 1.87 -1.93 -20.98
C ASN A 420 1.83 -2.07 -22.48
N LYS A 421 2.15 -1.01 -23.23
CA LYS A 421 2.28 -1.02 -24.71
C LYS A 421 3.71 -1.24 -25.19
N ASN A 422 4.67 -1.46 -24.25
CA ASN A 422 6.11 -1.53 -24.52
C ASN A 422 6.63 -0.28 -25.29
N ALA A 423 6.06 0.88 -24.97
CA ALA A 423 6.40 2.13 -25.62
C ALA A 423 7.86 2.54 -25.36
N THR A 424 8.45 3.19 -26.34
CA THR A 424 9.78 3.79 -26.28
C THR A 424 9.73 5.22 -25.73
N VAL A 425 10.86 5.71 -25.27
CA VAL A 425 10.99 7.11 -24.84
C VAL A 425 10.80 8.08 -26.04
N ASP A 426 11.10 7.65 -27.26
CA ASP A 426 10.90 8.49 -28.44
C ASP A 426 9.41 8.60 -28.80
N GLU A 427 8.64 7.53 -28.66
CA GLU A 427 7.18 7.60 -28.80
C GLU A 427 6.54 8.50 -27.73
N LEU A 428 7.07 8.53 -26.50
CA LEU A 428 6.61 9.46 -25.46
C LEU A 428 6.85 10.92 -25.84
N LYS A 429 7.96 11.26 -26.51
CA LYS A 429 8.25 12.65 -26.96
C LYS A 429 7.21 13.17 -27.95
N ASP A 430 6.56 12.28 -28.71
CA ASP A 430 5.56 12.65 -29.70
C ASP A 430 4.15 12.82 -29.12
N ILE A 431 3.98 12.55 -27.81
CA ILE A 431 2.69 12.71 -27.12
C ILE A 431 2.50 14.16 -26.67
N ILE A 432 1.43 14.79 -27.16
CA ILE A 432 1.09 16.17 -26.78
C ILE A 432 0.53 16.18 -25.36
N HIS A 433 1.19 16.93 -24.46
CA HIS A 433 0.72 17.21 -23.12
C HIS A 433 0.01 18.56 -23.05
N ALA A 434 -1.08 18.64 -22.30
CA ALA A 434 -1.77 19.90 -22.06
C ALA A 434 -0.88 20.86 -21.24
N HIS A 435 -0.86 22.16 -21.61
CA HIS A 435 -0.10 23.20 -20.93
C HIS A 435 -1.02 24.22 -20.23
N PRO A 436 -0.73 24.64 -18.96
CA PRO A 436 0.28 24.09 -18.06
C PRO A 436 -0.28 22.95 -17.20
N THR A 437 0.42 21.84 -17.11
CA THR A 437 0.06 20.70 -16.27
C THR A 437 1.27 20.09 -15.56
N LEU A 438 1.01 19.33 -14.49
CA LEU A 438 2.06 18.53 -13.84
C LEU A 438 2.55 17.38 -14.74
N GLY A 439 1.67 16.84 -15.62
CA GLY A 439 2.02 15.77 -16.56
C GLY A 439 3.18 16.11 -17.49
N GLU A 440 3.40 17.40 -17.80
CA GLU A 440 4.54 17.84 -18.62
C GLU A 440 5.91 17.47 -18.03
N VAL A 441 5.97 17.08 -16.73
CA VAL A 441 7.22 16.59 -16.13
C VAL A 441 7.63 15.24 -16.73
N VAL A 442 6.66 14.41 -17.17
CA VAL A 442 6.90 13.13 -17.85
C VAL A 442 7.52 13.38 -19.21
N LEU A 443 6.91 14.28 -20.00
CA LEU A 443 7.45 14.70 -21.30
C LEU A 443 8.84 15.35 -21.18
N THR A 444 9.02 16.24 -20.20
CA THR A 444 10.33 16.90 -19.96
C THR A 444 11.42 15.88 -19.63
N ALA A 445 11.11 14.83 -18.89
CA ALA A 445 12.06 13.76 -18.61
C ALA A 445 12.41 12.94 -19.87
N ALA A 446 11.48 12.80 -20.82
CA ALA A 446 11.72 12.10 -22.08
C ALA A 446 12.68 12.86 -23.01
N MET A 447 12.65 14.18 -23.01
CA MET A 447 13.54 15.03 -23.84
C MET A 447 15.00 14.93 -23.40
#